data_32e810f22c85d7c5d5cfc417d7081383
#
_entry.id   32e810f22c85d7c5d5cfc417d7081383
#
_cell.length_a   1.000
_cell.length_b   1.000
_cell.length_c   1.000
_cell.angle_alpha   90.00
_cell.angle_beta   90.00
_cell.angle_gamma   90.00
#
_symmetry.space_group_name_H-M   'P 1'
#
loop_
_entity.id
_entity.type
_entity.pdbx_description
1 polymer ?
#
loop_
_entity_poly.entity_id
_entity_poly.type
_entity_poly.pdbx_seq_one_letter_code
_entity_poly.pdbx_strand_id
1 'polypeptide(L)'
;SGYIFRAYYALPPLTRKSDGLPTGAVSGFCSMLFKLLEDSKSNENKHKPTHFAVIFDSARKTFRNEIYSDYKANRSEAPDDLAPQFEYIRKSVLAFNLPSVDLVNYEADDLIATYVDQILKKGAKVTIVSSDKDLMQLFKNKVRIFDPMKNKFISEEDVQNKFGVDPSKVIDVQALAGDSSDNVPGVPGIGVKTAAELINKYGNLEKLLKSAHEIKQNKRRETLIENKDKALISKQLVTLKHDAPVNINLSEFKLKEIDKDKLFKFLREMEFNRLLSSAISKYGEPDLEGIKNETVSKKTLNSINKKNYHLIKDLKEIDDWINEAEEVGEVAVDTETSSLDPHQADLIGVSLSSKIGKACYMPLGHKSQKNLNKELVLKKLKPLLEDSSIKKIGQNIKFDFIVLFKHGINISTMEDTMLMSYVLDAGKNRHNMDTLSEIHLNHKTIAFKDLVGTGKKEINFKDVDVEKAKDYAAEDADITFRLYKKFHKSLKDEKMVNIYELFEKPMIKILAYMEIEGVKIDNEFLLHDLYVNVMPLDC
;
A
#
# COMPACT_ATOMS: atom_id res chain seq x y z
N SER A 1 -6.70 -16.50 -5.82
CA SER A 1 -7.49 -16.01 -4.65
C SER A 1 -6.66 -15.20 -3.65
N GLY A 2 -5.41 -15.57 -3.32
CA GLY A 2 -4.58 -14.89 -2.33
C GLY A 2 -4.45 -13.36 -2.49
N TYR A 3 -4.31 -12.86 -3.71
CA TYR A 3 -4.29 -11.43 -4.01
C TYR A 3 -5.61 -10.72 -3.71
N ILE A 4 -6.73 -11.39 -3.96
CA ILE A 4 -8.07 -10.83 -3.76
C ILE A 4 -8.36 -10.66 -2.28
N PHE A 5 -8.16 -11.71 -1.49
CA PHE A 5 -8.37 -11.64 -0.04
C PHE A 5 -7.41 -10.68 0.64
N ARG A 6 -6.15 -10.63 0.18
CA ARG A 6 -5.21 -9.61 0.67
C ARG A 6 -5.71 -8.19 0.38
N ALA A 7 -6.14 -7.91 -0.85
CA ALA A 7 -6.67 -6.61 -1.21
C ALA A 7 -7.88 -6.24 -0.34
N TYR A 8 -8.74 -7.21 -0.08
CA TYR A 8 -9.92 -7.03 0.74
C TYR A 8 -9.59 -6.68 2.19
N TYR A 9 -8.70 -7.45 2.84
CA TYR A 9 -8.36 -7.24 4.25
C TYR A 9 -7.33 -6.12 4.50
N ALA A 10 -6.58 -5.70 3.48
CA ALA A 10 -5.55 -4.67 3.64
C ALA A 10 -6.07 -3.24 3.48
N LEU A 11 -7.25 -3.07 2.90
CA LEU A 11 -7.85 -1.76 2.66
C LEU A 11 -9.10 -1.58 3.52
N PRO A 12 -9.37 -0.35 3.97
CA PRO A 12 -10.66 -0.05 4.58
C PRO A 12 -11.79 -0.29 3.57
N PRO A 13 -13.03 -0.50 4.03
CA PRO A 13 -14.19 -0.62 3.16
C PRO A 13 -14.32 0.60 2.24
N LEU A 14 -14.14 0.37 0.94
CA LEU A 14 -14.32 1.39 -0.09
C LEU A 14 -15.57 1.08 -0.89
N THR A 15 -16.35 2.12 -1.19
CA THR A 15 -17.56 2.01 -2.00
C THR A 15 -17.52 2.98 -3.17
N ARG A 16 -18.11 2.60 -4.30
CA ARG A 16 -18.34 3.48 -5.42
C ARG A 16 -19.46 4.47 -5.07
N LYS A 17 -19.20 5.78 -5.26
CA LYS A 17 -20.14 6.84 -4.83
C LYS A 17 -21.46 6.80 -5.58
N SER A 18 -21.43 6.41 -6.86
CA SER A 18 -22.60 6.42 -7.76
C SER A 18 -23.69 5.44 -7.35
N ASP A 19 -23.35 4.29 -6.78
CA ASP A 19 -24.32 3.21 -6.49
C ASP A 19 -24.05 2.43 -5.19
N GLY A 20 -23.02 2.81 -4.44
CA GLY A 20 -22.67 2.15 -3.19
C GLY A 20 -21.99 0.77 -3.35
N LEU A 21 -21.60 0.38 -4.56
CA LEU A 21 -20.91 -0.91 -4.80
C LEU A 21 -19.62 -0.99 -3.97
N PRO A 22 -19.40 -2.05 -3.18
CA PRO A 22 -18.11 -2.28 -2.53
C PRO A 22 -17.00 -2.45 -3.57
N THR A 23 -15.88 -1.72 -3.41
CA THR A 23 -14.81 -1.67 -4.41
C THR A 23 -13.39 -1.82 -3.84
N GLY A 24 -13.26 -2.01 -2.52
CA GLY A 24 -11.96 -2.08 -1.85
C GLY A 24 -11.04 -3.18 -2.40
N ALA A 25 -11.56 -4.41 -2.56
CA ALA A 25 -10.80 -5.52 -3.12
C ALA A 25 -10.43 -5.30 -4.59
N VAL A 26 -11.33 -4.70 -5.39
CA VAL A 26 -11.05 -4.36 -6.80
C VAL A 26 -9.93 -3.33 -6.88
N SER A 27 -10.00 -2.26 -6.07
CA SER A 27 -9.00 -1.20 -6.04
C SER A 27 -7.61 -1.73 -5.63
N GLY A 28 -7.57 -2.52 -4.55
CA GLY A 28 -6.32 -3.13 -4.09
C GLY A 28 -5.73 -4.11 -5.11
N PHE A 29 -6.58 -4.94 -5.73
CA PHE A 29 -6.14 -5.86 -6.78
C PHE A 29 -5.58 -5.11 -7.99
N CYS A 30 -6.27 -4.07 -8.47
CA CYS A 30 -5.78 -3.22 -9.57
C CYS A 30 -4.44 -2.57 -9.23
N SER A 31 -4.28 -2.05 -8.01
CA SER A 31 -3.04 -1.43 -7.55
C SER A 31 -1.87 -2.43 -7.53
N MET A 32 -2.11 -3.64 -7.05
CA MET A 32 -1.10 -4.71 -7.03
C MET A 32 -0.75 -5.17 -8.45
N LEU A 33 -1.75 -5.31 -9.33
CA LEU A 33 -1.53 -5.70 -10.71
C LEU A 33 -0.76 -4.63 -11.49
N PHE A 34 -1.11 -3.36 -11.31
CA PHE A 34 -0.39 -2.23 -11.89
C PHE A 34 1.07 -2.23 -11.47
N LYS A 35 1.33 -2.36 -10.15
CA LYS A 35 2.69 -2.43 -9.62
C LYS A 35 3.47 -3.62 -10.20
N LEU A 36 2.87 -4.80 -10.25
CA LEU A 36 3.52 -6.00 -10.77
C LEU A 36 3.92 -5.85 -12.25
N LEU A 37 3.06 -5.22 -13.06
CA LEU A 37 3.34 -4.93 -14.46
C LEU A 37 4.49 -3.92 -14.61
N GLU A 38 4.54 -2.91 -13.77
CA GLU A 38 5.61 -1.90 -13.77
C GLU A 38 6.95 -2.50 -13.34
N ASP A 39 6.97 -3.24 -12.22
CA ASP A 39 8.16 -3.91 -11.73
C ASP A 39 8.70 -4.91 -12.77
N SER A 40 7.81 -5.55 -13.55
CA SER A 40 8.19 -6.47 -14.62
C SER A 40 8.86 -5.80 -15.81
N LYS A 41 8.59 -4.51 -16.05
CA LYS A 41 9.15 -3.69 -17.15
C LYS A 41 10.41 -2.93 -16.73
N SER A 42 10.73 -2.85 -15.44
CA SER A 42 11.86 -2.09 -14.93
C SER A 42 13.20 -2.62 -15.49
N ASN A 43 14.17 -1.71 -15.70
CA ASN A 43 15.49 -2.07 -16.22
C ASN A 43 16.34 -2.88 -15.23
N GLU A 44 15.95 -2.95 -13.97
CA GLU A 44 16.60 -3.76 -12.93
C GLU A 44 16.31 -5.25 -13.08
N ASN A 45 15.22 -5.62 -13.75
CA ASN A 45 14.88 -7.01 -14.02
C ASN A 45 15.66 -7.53 -15.23
N LYS A 46 16.68 -8.37 -14.99
CA LYS A 46 17.47 -9.06 -16.04
C LYS A 46 16.63 -9.92 -17.00
N HIS A 47 15.36 -10.20 -16.68
CA HIS A 47 14.46 -11.05 -17.46
C HIS A 47 13.07 -10.42 -17.54
N LYS A 48 12.86 -9.59 -18.57
CA LYS A 48 11.52 -9.05 -18.86
C LYS A 48 10.59 -10.18 -19.32
N PRO A 49 9.38 -10.31 -18.75
CA PRO A 49 8.43 -11.31 -19.19
C PRO A 49 7.92 -10.98 -20.59
N THR A 50 7.87 -12.00 -21.45
CA THR A 50 7.27 -11.90 -22.78
C THR A 50 5.79 -12.31 -22.80
N HIS A 51 5.38 -13.05 -21.78
CA HIS A 51 4.04 -13.60 -21.62
C HIS A 51 3.56 -13.36 -20.20
N PHE A 52 2.27 -13.15 -20.05
CA PHE A 52 1.62 -12.92 -18.75
C PHE A 52 0.20 -13.48 -18.78
N ALA A 53 -0.23 -14.10 -17.70
CA ALA A 53 -1.62 -14.54 -17.53
C ALA A 53 -2.02 -14.40 -16.05
N VAL A 54 -3.30 -14.12 -15.82
CA VAL A 54 -3.91 -14.14 -14.49
C VAL A 54 -4.85 -15.35 -14.43
N ILE A 55 -4.62 -16.22 -13.45
CA ILE A 55 -5.35 -17.48 -13.32
C ILE A 55 -6.25 -17.41 -12.09
N PHE A 56 -7.52 -17.74 -12.27
CA PHE A 56 -8.55 -17.71 -11.23
C PHE A 56 -9.13 -19.08 -10.96
N ASP A 57 -9.64 -19.26 -9.75
CA ASP A 57 -10.58 -20.34 -9.46
C ASP A 57 -11.92 -20.04 -10.13
N SER A 58 -12.50 -21.04 -10.78
CA SER A 58 -13.80 -20.92 -11.46
C SER A 58 -14.98 -21.09 -10.49
N ALA A 59 -14.86 -22.04 -9.57
CA ALA A 59 -15.90 -22.41 -8.63
C ALA A 59 -15.30 -22.93 -7.32
N ARG A 60 -16.16 -23.03 -6.29
CA ARG A 60 -15.76 -23.57 -4.98
C ARG A 60 -15.58 -25.10 -5.01
N LYS A 61 -16.39 -25.80 -5.79
CA LYS A 61 -16.34 -27.27 -5.94
C LYS A 61 -15.53 -27.66 -7.17
N THR A 62 -14.67 -28.65 -7.00
CA THR A 62 -13.79 -29.20 -8.04
C THR A 62 -13.79 -30.70 -8.01
N PHE A 63 -13.08 -31.37 -8.92
CA PHE A 63 -12.95 -32.83 -8.93
C PHE A 63 -12.45 -33.40 -7.59
N ARG A 64 -11.78 -32.61 -6.76
CA ARG A 64 -11.32 -33.02 -5.43
C ARG A 64 -12.48 -33.32 -4.48
N ASN A 65 -13.62 -32.66 -4.65
CA ASN A 65 -14.83 -32.97 -3.87
C ASN A 65 -15.48 -34.30 -4.26
N GLU A 66 -15.20 -34.85 -5.47
CA GLU A 66 -15.60 -36.19 -5.87
C GLU A 66 -14.69 -37.23 -5.20
N ILE A 67 -13.41 -36.92 -4.95
CA ILE A 67 -12.47 -37.79 -4.25
C ILE A 67 -12.75 -37.78 -2.74
N TYR A 68 -13.02 -36.60 -2.18
CA TYR A 68 -13.28 -36.40 -0.76
C TYR A 68 -14.31 -35.29 -0.55
N SER A 69 -15.52 -35.65 -0.13
CA SER A 69 -16.67 -34.73 -0.02
C SER A 69 -16.43 -33.56 0.90
N ASP A 70 -15.61 -33.76 1.94
CA ASP A 70 -15.31 -32.76 2.95
C ASP A 70 -14.13 -31.85 2.57
N TYR A 71 -13.54 -31.98 1.38
CA TYR A 71 -12.48 -31.12 0.89
C TYR A 71 -12.94 -29.67 0.87
N LYS A 72 -12.21 -28.79 1.57
CA LYS A 72 -12.52 -27.36 1.77
C LYS A 72 -13.89 -27.06 2.40
N ALA A 73 -14.53 -28.05 3.06
CA ALA A 73 -15.84 -27.86 3.69
C ALA A 73 -15.80 -26.88 4.87
N ASN A 74 -14.64 -26.74 5.52
CA ASN A 74 -14.40 -25.82 6.63
C ASN A 74 -14.16 -24.36 6.23
N ARG A 75 -14.06 -24.08 4.92
CA ARG A 75 -13.92 -22.69 4.43
C ARG A 75 -15.26 -21.97 4.49
N SER A 76 -15.29 -20.81 5.15
CA SER A 76 -16.45 -19.91 5.15
C SER A 76 -16.77 -19.41 3.74
N GLU A 77 -17.99 -18.94 3.54
CA GLU A 77 -18.35 -18.21 2.34
C GLU A 77 -17.61 -16.88 2.26
N ALA A 78 -17.49 -16.35 1.04
CA ALA A 78 -16.92 -15.03 0.89
C ALA A 78 -17.83 -14.00 1.60
N PRO A 79 -17.26 -12.98 2.24
CA PRO A 79 -18.04 -11.87 2.80
C PRO A 79 -19.02 -11.28 1.77
N ASP A 80 -20.20 -10.88 2.23
CA ASP A 80 -21.28 -10.37 1.36
C ASP A 80 -20.84 -9.17 0.51
N ASP A 81 -19.97 -8.33 1.06
CA ASP A 81 -19.41 -7.17 0.37
C ASP A 81 -18.22 -7.51 -0.55
N LEU A 82 -17.63 -8.70 -0.43
CA LEU A 82 -16.59 -9.19 -1.34
C LEU A 82 -17.19 -9.90 -2.56
N ALA A 83 -18.29 -10.62 -2.39
CA ALA A 83 -18.89 -11.42 -3.45
C ALA A 83 -19.16 -10.63 -4.75
N PRO A 84 -19.78 -9.42 -4.74
CA PRO A 84 -20.01 -8.64 -5.94
C PRO A 84 -18.73 -8.11 -6.59
N GLN A 85 -17.61 -8.09 -5.88
CA GLN A 85 -16.34 -7.57 -6.38
C GLN A 85 -15.61 -8.55 -7.31
N PHE A 86 -15.88 -9.86 -7.23
CA PHE A 86 -15.20 -10.87 -8.07
C PHE A 86 -15.37 -10.60 -9.56
N GLU A 87 -16.56 -10.20 -10.00
CA GLU A 87 -16.83 -9.88 -11.39
C GLU A 87 -15.95 -8.69 -11.86
N TYR A 88 -15.88 -7.62 -11.06
CA TYR A 88 -15.08 -6.44 -11.39
C TYR A 88 -13.58 -6.69 -11.33
N ILE A 89 -13.12 -7.61 -10.47
CA ILE A 89 -11.72 -8.06 -10.46
C ILE A 89 -11.38 -8.76 -11.78
N ARG A 90 -12.26 -9.62 -12.31
CA ARG A 90 -12.07 -10.24 -13.64
C ARG A 90 -12.09 -9.20 -14.76
N LYS A 91 -13.04 -8.25 -14.72
CA LYS A 91 -13.11 -7.12 -15.66
C LYS A 91 -11.82 -6.27 -15.63
N SER A 92 -11.23 -6.09 -14.46
CA SER A 92 -9.99 -5.32 -14.34
C SER A 92 -8.83 -5.97 -15.10
N VAL A 93 -8.68 -7.30 -15.05
CA VAL A 93 -7.65 -8.02 -15.79
C VAL A 93 -7.78 -7.76 -17.30
N LEU A 94 -9.01 -7.82 -17.82
CA LEU A 94 -9.29 -7.51 -19.22
C LEU A 94 -9.03 -6.03 -19.56
N ALA A 95 -9.33 -5.11 -18.63
CA ALA A 95 -9.02 -3.70 -18.80
C ALA A 95 -7.51 -3.42 -18.89
N PHE A 96 -6.68 -4.20 -18.16
CA PHE A 96 -5.23 -4.19 -18.28
C PHE A 96 -4.70 -4.90 -19.54
N ASN A 97 -5.58 -5.32 -20.46
CA ASN A 97 -5.26 -6.07 -21.67
C ASN A 97 -4.49 -7.38 -21.40
N LEU A 98 -4.83 -8.04 -20.29
CA LEU A 98 -4.21 -9.29 -19.86
C LEU A 98 -5.18 -10.46 -20.04
N PRO A 99 -4.70 -11.66 -20.40
CA PRO A 99 -5.51 -12.86 -20.42
C PRO A 99 -5.90 -13.29 -19.00
N SER A 100 -7.19 -13.60 -18.84
CA SER A 100 -7.80 -14.17 -17.66
C SER A 100 -8.16 -15.62 -17.94
N VAL A 101 -7.70 -16.54 -17.09
CA VAL A 101 -7.89 -17.98 -17.28
C VAL A 101 -8.57 -18.56 -16.06
N ASP A 102 -9.62 -19.34 -16.29
CA ASP A 102 -10.25 -20.22 -15.32
C ASP A 102 -10.86 -21.43 -16.03
N LEU A 103 -11.10 -22.50 -15.31
CA LEU A 103 -11.68 -23.72 -15.86
C LEU A 103 -12.57 -24.38 -14.80
N VAL A 104 -13.80 -24.69 -15.20
CA VAL A 104 -14.75 -25.40 -14.33
C VAL A 104 -14.17 -26.76 -13.93
N ASN A 105 -14.39 -27.14 -12.68
CA ASN A 105 -13.93 -28.39 -12.07
C ASN A 105 -12.43 -28.44 -11.72
N TYR A 106 -11.63 -27.42 -12.02
CA TYR A 106 -10.21 -27.33 -11.68
C TYR A 106 -9.92 -26.09 -10.84
N GLU A 107 -8.91 -26.19 -9.99
CA GLU A 107 -8.41 -25.05 -9.23
C GLU A 107 -7.38 -24.26 -10.03
N ALA A 108 -7.18 -22.99 -9.69
CA ALA A 108 -6.16 -22.15 -10.31
C ALA A 108 -4.78 -22.80 -10.29
N ASP A 109 -4.44 -23.50 -9.22
CA ASP A 109 -3.14 -24.17 -9.04
C ASP A 109 -2.93 -25.32 -10.02
N ASP A 110 -4.00 -26.06 -10.38
CA ASP A 110 -3.96 -27.11 -11.41
C ASP A 110 -3.67 -26.51 -12.79
N LEU A 111 -4.30 -25.38 -13.09
CA LEU A 111 -4.06 -24.66 -14.35
C LEU A 111 -2.64 -24.12 -14.40
N ILE A 112 -2.14 -23.57 -13.30
CA ILE A 112 -0.74 -23.12 -13.18
C ILE A 112 0.20 -24.29 -13.44
N ALA A 113 0.00 -25.44 -12.80
CA ALA A 113 0.84 -26.62 -12.98
C ALA A 113 0.83 -27.12 -14.43
N THR A 114 -0.34 -27.16 -15.06
CA THR A 114 -0.51 -27.55 -16.46
C THR A 114 0.24 -26.61 -17.40
N TYR A 115 0.10 -25.29 -17.23
CA TYR A 115 0.80 -24.31 -18.06
C TYR A 115 2.31 -24.29 -17.80
N VAL A 116 2.75 -24.48 -16.56
CA VAL A 116 4.17 -24.63 -16.23
C VAL A 116 4.80 -25.75 -17.06
N ASP A 117 4.16 -26.94 -17.09
CA ASP A 117 4.70 -28.06 -17.86
C ASP A 117 4.69 -27.82 -19.38
N GLN A 118 3.65 -27.17 -19.91
CA GLN A 118 3.61 -26.79 -21.32
C GLN A 118 4.72 -25.80 -21.68
N ILE A 119 4.98 -24.81 -20.82
CA ILE A 119 6.01 -23.79 -21.03
C ILE A 119 7.41 -24.41 -20.94
N LEU A 120 7.64 -25.29 -19.98
CA LEU A 120 8.91 -25.98 -19.82
C LEU A 120 9.22 -26.91 -21.01
N LYS A 121 8.22 -27.60 -21.59
CA LYS A 121 8.37 -28.39 -22.82
C LYS A 121 8.82 -27.53 -24.00
N LYS A 122 8.46 -26.24 -24.02
CA LYS A 122 8.96 -25.27 -25.02
C LYS A 122 10.31 -24.67 -24.67
N GLY A 123 10.97 -25.10 -23.58
CA GLY A 123 12.29 -24.64 -23.15
C GLY A 123 12.31 -23.28 -22.45
N ALA A 124 11.17 -22.64 -22.25
CA ALA A 124 11.05 -21.33 -21.62
C ALA A 124 11.12 -21.39 -20.08
N LYS A 125 11.28 -20.22 -19.44
CA LYS A 125 11.29 -20.06 -17.98
C LYS A 125 9.94 -19.57 -17.51
N VAL A 126 9.56 -19.94 -16.28
CA VAL A 126 8.30 -19.52 -15.64
C VAL A 126 8.59 -18.80 -14.33
N THR A 127 7.88 -17.71 -14.09
CA THR A 127 7.78 -17.10 -12.76
C THR A 127 6.32 -17.19 -12.30
N ILE A 128 6.08 -17.95 -11.25
CA ILE A 128 4.78 -18.03 -10.57
C ILE A 128 4.76 -16.91 -9.51
N VAL A 129 3.72 -16.09 -9.51
CA VAL A 129 3.54 -15.02 -8.53
C VAL A 129 2.43 -15.44 -7.58
N SER A 130 2.79 -15.99 -6.44
CA SER A 130 1.85 -16.48 -5.42
C SER A 130 2.55 -16.64 -4.07
N SER A 131 1.80 -16.47 -2.99
CA SER A 131 2.23 -16.83 -1.62
C SER A 131 1.75 -18.22 -1.20
N ASP A 132 1.08 -18.94 -2.09
CA ASP A 132 0.53 -20.25 -1.80
C ASP A 132 1.65 -21.29 -1.66
N LYS A 133 1.62 -22.03 -0.54
CA LYS A 133 2.61 -23.07 -0.23
C LYS A 133 2.49 -24.28 -1.15
N ASP A 134 1.29 -24.54 -1.66
CA ASP A 134 1.02 -25.73 -2.45
C ASP A 134 1.70 -25.66 -3.83
N LEU A 135 1.92 -24.44 -4.34
CA LEU A 135 2.70 -24.21 -5.54
C LEU A 135 4.20 -24.48 -5.38
N MET A 136 4.69 -24.65 -4.13
CA MET A 136 6.10 -25.02 -3.90
C MET A 136 6.45 -26.42 -4.46
N GLN A 137 5.48 -27.29 -4.67
CA GLN A 137 5.69 -28.57 -5.38
C GLN A 137 6.11 -28.40 -6.85
N LEU A 138 5.88 -27.20 -7.43
CA LEU A 138 6.31 -26.86 -8.79
C LEU A 138 7.73 -26.29 -8.86
N PHE A 139 8.38 -26.08 -7.71
CA PHE A 139 9.73 -25.53 -7.66
C PHE A 139 10.72 -26.51 -8.30
N LYS A 140 11.32 -26.09 -9.40
CA LYS A 140 12.32 -26.86 -10.15
C LYS A 140 13.12 -25.94 -11.08
N ASN A 141 14.16 -26.49 -11.74
CA ASN A 141 14.95 -25.69 -12.70
C ASN A 141 14.03 -25.02 -13.74
N LYS A 142 14.29 -23.76 -14.03
CA LYS A 142 13.51 -22.85 -14.89
C LYS A 142 12.14 -22.42 -14.33
N VAL A 143 11.73 -22.86 -13.13
CA VAL A 143 10.54 -22.37 -12.43
C VAL A 143 10.98 -21.55 -11.21
N ARG A 144 10.53 -20.32 -11.13
CA ARG A 144 10.74 -19.43 -9.99
C ARG A 144 9.41 -19.09 -9.37
N ILE A 145 9.36 -18.99 -8.06
CA ILE A 145 8.16 -18.57 -7.32
C ILE A 145 8.50 -17.25 -6.64
N PHE A 146 7.70 -16.22 -6.91
CA PHE A 146 7.81 -14.93 -6.25
C PHE A 146 6.67 -14.79 -5.23
N ASP A 147 7.02 -14.63 -3.96
CA ASP A 147 6.07 -14.34 -2.88
C ASP A 147 5.87 -12.83 -2.79
N PRO A 148 4.73 -12.30 -3.26
CA PRO A 148 4.47 -10.86 -3.23
C PRO A 148 4.18 -10.33 -1.82
N MET A 149 3.89 -11.22 -0.85
CA MET A 149 3.66 -10.87 0.55
C MET A 149 4.98 -10.49 1.23
N LYS A 150 6.02 -11.26 0.94
CA LYS A 150 7.37 -11.08 1.48
C LYS A 150 8.27 -10.27 0.55
N ASN A 151 7.77 -9.95 -0.65
CA ASN A 151 8.51 -9.27 -1.72
C ASN A 151 9.84 -9.97 -2.04
N LYS A 152 9.82 -11.31 -2.09
CA LYS A 152 11.03 -12.12 -2.36
C LYS A 152 10.75 -13.34 -3.23
N PHE A 153 11.78 -13.81 -3.91
CA PHE A 153 11.75 -15.12 -4.57
C PHE A 153 11.95 -16.23 -3.54
N ILE A 154 11.13 -17.27 -3.64
CA ILE A 154 11.24 -18.48 -2.85
C ILE A 154 12.50 -19.24 -3.31
N SER A 155 13.36 -19.60 -2.38
CA SER A 155 14.53 -20.44 -2.59
C SER A 155 14.25 -21.91 -2.25
N GLU A 156 15.15 -22.79 -2.64
CA GLU A 156 15.10 -24.19 -2.24
C GLU A 156 15.22 -24.35 -0.70
N GLU A 157 16.02 -23.48 -0.08
CA GLU A 157 16.13 -23.38 1.38
C GLU A 157 14.80 -22.98 2.04
N ASP A 158 14.03 -22.08 1.45
CA ASP A 158 12.68 -21.72 1.95
C ASP A 158 11.74 -22.93 1.93
N VAL A 159 11.82 -23.77 0.89
CA VAL A 159 11.04 -25.02 0.80
C VAL A 159 11.49 -26.02 1.86
N GLN A 160 12.82 -26.19 2.01
CA GLN A 160 13.42 -27.04 3.03
C GLN A 160 13.03 -26.58 4.45
N ASN A 161 13.10 -25.29 4.73
CA ASN A 161 12.71 -24.74 6.04
C ASN A 161 11.23 -24.95 6.33
N LYS A 162 10.36 -24.91 5.29
CA LYS A 162 8.93 -25.07 5.46
C LYS A 162 8.47 -26.51 5.57
N PHE A 163 9.01 -27.39 4.74
CA PHE A 163 8.55 -28.79 4.62
C PHE A 163 9.57 -29.80 5.13
N GLY A 164 10.81 -29.42 5.41
CA GLY A 164 11.87 -30.31 5.89
C GLY A 164 12.41 -31.31 4.83
N VAL A 165 12.09 -31.06 3.55
CA VAL A 165 12.43 -31.95 2.43
C VAL A 165 12.73 -31.14 1.16
N ASP A 166 13.35 -31.78 0.18
CA ASP A 166 13.51 -31.24 -1.15
C ASP A 166 12.15 -30.99 -1.83
N PRO A 167 12.07 -30.03 -2.76
CA PRO A 167 10.80 -29.70 -3.47
C PRO A 167 10.11 -30.92 -4.08
N SER A 168 10.83 -31.90 -4.59
CA SER A 168 10.31 -33.14 -5.17
C SER A 168 9.53 -34.04 -4.20
N LYS A 169 9.70 -33.82 -2.89
CA LYS A 169 9.06 -34.63 -1.84
C LYS A 169 7.96 -33.87 -1.08
N VAL A 170 7.67 -32.63 -1.45
CA VAL A 170 6.67 -31.78 -0.77
C VAL A 170 5.29 -32.44 -0.76
N ILE A 171 4.87 -33.04 -1.89
CA ILE A 171 3.60 -33.75 -2.01
C ILE A 171 3.48 -34.87 -0.97
N ASP A 172 4.52 -35.66 -0.79
CA ASP A 172 4.51 -36.81 0.15
C ASP A 172 4.45 -36.36 1.61
N VAL A 173 5.12 -35.23 1.94
CA VAL A 173 5.03 -34.62 3.27
C VAL A 173 3.64 -34.08 3.54
N GLN A 174 3.04 -33.36 2.57
CA GLN A 174 1.67 -32.85 2.70
C GLN A 174 0.64 -33.97 2.78
N ALA A 175 0.82 -35.05 2.03
CA ALA A 175 -0.06 -36.22 2.08
C ALA A 175 -0.09 -36.86 3.48
N LEU A 176 1.04 -36.90 4.16
CA LEU A 176 1.13 -37.44 5.52
C LEU A 176 0.65 -36.46 6.58
N ALA A 177 1.08 -35.20 6.49
CA ALA A 177 0.75 -34.18 7.48
C ALA A 177 -0.70 -33.70 7.40
N GLY A 178 -1.31 -33.81 6.20
CA GLY A 178 -2.60 -33.19 5.90
C GLY A 178 -2.51 -31.68 5.78
N ASP A 179 -3.65 -31.07 5.56
CA ASP A 179 -3.81 -29.61 5.54
C ASP A 179 -5.14 -29.19 6.17
N SER A 180 -5.08 -28.59 7.35
CA SER A 180 -6.28 -28.13 8.06
C SER A 180 -7.00 -26.99 7.33
N SER A 181 -6.29 -26.17 6.53
CA SER A 181 -6.91 -25.07 5.79
C SER A 181 -7.79 -25.57 4.64
N ASP A 182 -7.44 -26.70 4.04
CA ASP A 182 -8.16 -27.32 2.94
C ASP A 182 -8.90 -28.59 3.33
N ASN A 183 -8.92 -28.87 4.64
CA ASN A 183 -9.53 -30.08 5.19
C ASN A 183 -8.99 -31.37 4.56
N VAL A 184 -7.68 -31.40 4.28
CA VAL A 184 -6.98 -32.61 3.84
C VAL A 184 -6.65 -33.45 5.09
N PRO A 185 -7.13 -34.71 5.17
CA PRO A 185 -7.12 -35.45 6.43
C PRO A 185 -5.71 -35.81 6.95
N GLY A 186 -4.77 -36.14 6.07
CA GLY A 186 -3.46 -36.62 6.47
C GLY A 186 -3.52 -37.91 7.30
N VAL A 187 -2.45 -38.16 8.07
CA VAL A 187 -2.39 -39.26 9.04
C VAL A 187 -2.45 -38.65 10.45
N PRO A 188 -3.42 -39.01 11.29
CA PRO A 188 -3.58 -38.45 12.63
C PRO A 188 -2.28 -38.49 13.45
N GLY A 189 -1.91 -37.37 14.08
CA GLY A 189 -0.70 -37.26 14.91
C GLY A 189 0.63 -37.17 14.14
N ILE A 190 0.59 -37.10 12.80
CA ILE A 190 1.78 -36.86 11.97
C ILE A 190 1.73 -35.43 11.43
N GLY A 191 2.49 -34.53 12.05
CA GLY A 191 2.68 -33.18 11.53
C GLY A 191 3.84 -33.10 10.53
N VAL A 192 4.06 -31.93 9.93
CA VAL A 192 5.06 -31.68 8.88
C VAL A 192 6.46 -32.18 9.26
N LYS A 193 6.93 -31.91 10.48
CA LYS A 193 8.26 -32.32 10.94
C LYS A 193 8.41 -33.84 10.94
N THR A 194 7.44 -34.56 11.50
CA THR A 194 7.46 -36.03 11.54
C THR A 194 7.28 -36.63 10.13
N ALA A 195 6.44 -36.02 9.31
CA ALA A 195 6.28 -36.43 7.92
C ALA A 195 7.60 -36.30 7.14
N ALA A 196 8.30 -35.17 7.30
CA ALA A 196 9.62 -34.95 6.69
C ALA A 196 10.66 -35.99 7.12
N GLU A 197 10.75 -36.29 8.42
CA GLU A 197 11.64 -37.32 8.94
C GLU A 197 11.37 -38.70 8.29
N LEU A 198 10.10 -39.06 8.17
CA LEU A 198 9.70 -40.33 7.56
C LEU A 198 10.00 -40.37 6.06
N ILE A 199 9.63 -39.31 5.33
CA ILE A 199 9.86 -39.25 3.88
C ILE A 199 11.35 -39.19 3.56
N ASN A 200 12.17 -38.46 4.33
CA ASN A 200 13.61 -38.48 4.14
C ASN A 200 14.22 -39.86 4.39
N LYS A 201 13.71 -40.59 5.38
CA LYS A 201 14.20 -41.95 5.72
C LYS A 201 13.78 -43.01 4.70
N TYR A 202 12.52 -43.01 4.27
CA TYR A 202 11.97 -44.08 3.42
C TYR A 202 11.91 -43.70 1.93
N GLY A 203 12.15 -42.42 1.60
CA GLY A 203 12.24 -41.89 0.24
C GLY A 203 10.94 -41.26 -0.27
N ASN A 204 9.82 -41.97 -0.25
CA ASN A 204 8.50 -41.46 -0.64
C ASN A 204 7.37 -42.15 0.14
N LEU A 205 6.13 -41.67 -0.04
CA LEU A 205 4.95 -42.18 0.68
C LEU A 205 4.71 -43.66 0.42
N GLU A 206 4.80 -44.13 -0.83
CA GLU A 206 4.53 -45.54 -1.19
C GLU A 206 5.51 -46.49 -0.53
N LYS A 207 6.80 -46.15 -0.52
CA LYS A 207 7.82 -46.95 0.16
C LYS A 207 7.62 -46.94 1.67
N LEU A 208 7.31 -45.78 2.24
CA LEU A 208 7.00 -45.66 3.66
C LEU A 208 5.82 -46.56 4.07
N LEU A 209 4.71 -46.51 3.31
CA LEU A 209 3.52 -47.31 3.61
C LEU A 209 3.78 -48.83 3.47
N LYS A 210 4.63 -49.23 2.50
CA LYS A 210 5.05 -50.64 2.37
C LYS A 210 5.91 -51.10 3.54
N SER A 211 6.81 -50.22 4.05
CA SER A 211 7.72 -50.53 5.15
C SER A 211 7.21 -50.03 6.52
N ALA A 212 5.93 -49.70 6.62
CA ALA A 212 5.35 -49.17 7.86
C ALA A 212 5.53 -50.13 9.06
N HIS A 213 5.52 -51.47 8.81
CA HIS A 213 5.74 -52.51 9.81
C HIS A 213 7.14 -52.48 10.45
N GLU A 214 8.13 -51.86 9.80
CA GLU A 214 9.51 -51.71 10.29
C GLU A 214 9.69 -50.55 11.26
N ILE A 215 8.67 -49.73 11.45
CA ILE A 215 8.74 -48.56 12.31
C ILE A 215 8.79 -48.99 13.77
N LYS A 216 9.89 -48.63 14.48
CA LYS A 216 10.13 -49.04 15.87
C LYS A 216 9.10 -48.50 16.87
N GLN A 217 8.53 -47.31 16.61
CA GLN A 217 7.53 -46.69 17.49
C GLN A 217 6.14 -47.32 17.23
N ASN A 218 5.65 -48.13 18.16
CA ASN A 218 4.41 -48.88 18.03
C ASN A 218 3.24 -48.01 17.63
N LYS A 219 2.97 -46.95 18.37
CA LYS A 219 1.86 -46.04 18.09
C LYS A 219 1.92 -45.45 16.67
N ARG A 220 3.10 -45.00 16.24
CA ARG A 220 3.30 -44.41 14.89
C ARG A 220 3.11 -45.47 13.80
N ARG A 221 3.59 -46.69 14.03
CA ARG A 221 3.42 -47.84 13.12
C ARG A 221 1.95 -48.18 12.93
N GLU A 222 1.24 -48.36 14.04
CA GLU A 222 -0.18 -48.68 14.04
C GLU A 222 -1.01 -47.58 13.34
N THR A 223 -0.80 -46.33 13.72
CA THR A 223 -1.47 -45.18 13.10
C THR A 223 -1.26 -45.12 11.57
N LEU A 224 -0.04 -45.38 11.09
CA LEU A 224 0.25 -45.38 9.64
C LEU A 224 -0.41 -46.53 8.92
N ILE A 225 -0.46 -47.73 9.52
CA ILE A 225 -1.11 -48.91 8.94
C ILE A 225 -2.61 -48.68 8.87
N GLU A 226 -3.24 -48.24 9.95
CA GLU A 226 -4.69 -47.99 10.05
C GLU A 226 -5.18 -46.86 9.13
N ASN A 227 -4.34 -45.82 8.93
CA ASN A 227 -4.73 -44.65 8.13
C ASN A 227 -4.04 -44.60 6.77
N LYS A 228 -3.63 -45.75 6.23
CA LYS A 228 -2.99 -45.86 4.91
C LYS A 228 -3.85 -45.24 3.80
N ASP A 229 -5.16 -45.53 3.80
CA ASP A 229 -6.08 -45.02 2.78
C ASP A 229 -6.27 -43.53 2.88
N LYS A 230 -6.29 -42.96 4.11
CA LYS A 230 -6.31 -41.49 4.30
C LYS A 230 -5.07 -40.83 3.75
N ALA A 231 -3.89 -41.40 3.94
CA ALA A 231 -2.65 -40.88 3.37
C ALA A 231 -2.68 -40.88 1.83
N LEU A 232 -3.22 -41.95 1.23
CA LEU A 232 -3.35 -42.06 -0.23
C LEU A 232 -4.38 -41.08 -0.80
N ILE A 233 -5.55 -40.93 -0.14
CA ILE A 233 -6.55 -39.90 -0.48
C ILE A 233 -5.92 -38.50 -0.34
N SER A 234 -5.23 -38.23 0.75
CA SER A 234 -4.54 -36.94 0.97
C SER A 234 -3.53 -36.64 -0.13
N LYS A 235 -2.76 -37.65 -0.57
CA LYS A 235 -1.85 -37.51 -1.71
C LYS A 235 -2.58 -37.10 -2.99
N GLN A 236 -3.73 -37.70 -3.28
CA GLN A 236 -4.54 -37.34 -4.45
C GLN A 236 -5.06 -35.91 -4.35
N LEU A 237 -5.45 -35.46 -3.15
CA LEU A 237 -5.97 -34.10 -2.91
C LEU A 237 -4.90 -33.01 -3.04
N VAL A 238 -3.69 -33.24 -2.51
CA VAL A 238 -2.60 -32.25 -2.54
C VAL A 238 -1.81 -32.24 -3.85
N THR A 239 -1.91 -33.30 -4.67
CA THR A 239 -1.22 -33.36 -5.95
C THR A 239 -1.92 -32.49 -6.98
N LEU A 240 -1.19 -31.54 -7.56
CA LEU A 240 -1.72 -30.70 -8.63
C LEU A 240 -1.85 -31.49 -9.93
N LYS A 241 -2.89 -31.17 -10.71
CA LYS A 241 -3.08 -31.71 -12.06
C LYS A 241 -2.17 -30.99 -13.05
N HIS A 242 -1.47 -31.76 -13.87
CA HIS A 242 -0.56 -31.27 -14.90
C HIS A 242 -1.13 -31.42 -16.33
N ASP A 243 -2.34 -31.95 -16.42
CA ASP A 243 -3.02 -32.34 -17.66
C ASP A 243 -4.46 -31.78 -17.74
N ALA A 244 -4.73 -30.69 -17.02
CA ALA A 244 -6.03 -30.01 -17.10
C ALA A 244 -6.33 -29.62 -18.57
N PRO A 245 -7.57 -29.79 -19.05
CA PRO A 245 -7.95 -29.54 -20.46
C PRO A 245 -8.08 -28.02 -20.69
N VAL A 246 -6.96 -27.31 -20.64
CA VAL A 246 -6.91 -25.86 -20.81
C VAL A 246 -7.20 -25.46 -22.25
N ASN A 247 -8.07 -24.46 -22.43
CA ASN A 247 -8.57 -24.02 -23.74
C ASN A 247 -7.77 -22.85 -24.34
N ILE A 248 -6.98 -22.14 -23.52
CA ILE A 248 -6.24 -20.95 -23.95
C ILE A 248 -4.81 -21.35 -24.31
N ASN A 249 -4.39 -21.05 -25.54
CA ASN A 249 -3.05 -21.35 -26.01
C ASN A 249 -2.01 -20.40 -25.38
N LEU A 250 -0.78 -20.88 -25.19
CA LEU A 250 0.32 -20.06 -24.67
C LEU A 250 0.60 -18.81 -25.52
N SER A 251 0.32 -18.84 -26.82
CA SER A 251 0.46 -17.67 -27.70
C SER A 251 -0.46 -16.51 -27.32
N GLU A 252 -1.58 -16.80 -26.69
CA GLU A 252 -2.53 -15.78 -26.21
C GLU A 252 -2.04 -15.05 -24.96
N PHE A 253 -1.08 -15.64 -24.25
CA PHE A 253 -0.44 -15.03 -23.08
C PHE A 253 0.61 -13.99 -23.44
N LYS A 254 0.93 -13.81 -24.75
CA LYS A 254 1.89 -12.80 -25.18
C LYS A 254 1.49 -11.44 -24.59
N LEU A 255 2.42 -10.82 -23.87
CA LEU A 255 2.20 -9.53 -23.24
C LEU A 255 1.96 -8.47 -24.33
N LYS A 256 0.79 -7.87 -24.30
CA LYS A 256 0.37 -6.80 -25.22
C LYS A 256 0.58 -5.44 -24.54
N GLU A 257 0.64 -4.40 -25.34
CA GLU A 257 0.58 -3.05 -24.81
C GLU A 257 -0.76 -2.80 -24.12
N ILE A 258 -0.74 -1.94 -23.11
CA ILE A 258 -1.95 -1.54 -22.40
C ILE A 258 -2.87 -0.78 -23.36
N ASP A 259 -4.10 -1.23 -23.48
CA ASP A 259 -5.17 -0.50 -24.15
C ASP A 259 -5.64 0.63 -23.22
N LYS A 260 -5.14 1.84 -23.49
CA LYS A 260 -5.37 3.01 -22.65
C LYS A 260 -6.87 3.32 -22.49
N ASP A 261 -7.63 3.20 -23.56
CA ASP A 261 -9.05 3.56 -23.57
C ASP A 261 -9.86 2.59 -22.71
N LYS A 262 -9.59 1.30 -22.82
CA LYS A 262 -10.21 0.27 -21.99
C LYS A 262 -9.85 0.45 -20.53
N LEU A 263 -8.56 0.65 -20.23
CA LEU A 263 -8.09 0.82 -18.85
C LEU A 263 -8.69 2.07 -18.22
N PHE A 264 -8.61 3.22 -18.90
CA PHE A 264 -9.12 4.48 -18.35
C PHE A 264 -10.63 4.48 -18.21
N LYS A 265 -11.38 3.86 -19.17
CA LYS A 265 -12.82 3.67 -19.05
C LYS A 265 -13.17 2.87 -17.80
N PHE A 266 -12.51 1.74 -17.58
CA PHE A 266 -12.71 0.90 -16.41
C PHE A 266 -12.39 1.65 -15.11
N LEU A 267 -11.23 2.33 -15.03
CA LEU A 267 -10.82 3.06 -13.83
C LEU A 267 -11.79 4.23 -13.51
N ARG A 268 -12.36 4.90 -14.52
CA ARG A 268 -13.41 5.93 -14.35
C ARG A 268 -14.72 5.30 -13.87
N GLU A 269 -15.16 4.21 -14.48
CA GLU A 269 -16.35 3.46 -14.07
C GLU A 269 -16.28 3.03 -12.61
N MET A 270 -15.10 2.61 -12.16
CA MET A 270 -14.86 2.21 -10.77
C MET A 270 -14.55 3.39 -9.83
N GLU A 271 -14.49 4.62 -10.33
CA GLU A 271 -14.14 5.84 -9.58
C GLU A 271 -12.72 5.79 -8.94
N PHE A 272 -11.79 5.04 -9.55
CA PHE A 272 -10.43 4.88 -9.07
C PHE A 272 -9.52 6.03 -9.54
N ASN A 273 -9.82 7.24 -9.07
CA ASN A 273 -9.17 8.47 -9.53
C ASN A 273 -7.64 8.44 -9.38
N ARG A 274 -7.12 7.90 -8.27
CA ARG A 274 -5.68 7.80 -8.05
C ARG A 274 -4.98 6.87 -9.04
N LEU A 275 -5.56 5.68 -9.26
CA LEU A 275 -5.02 4.73 -10.24
C LEU A 275 -5.14 5.30 -11.66
N LEU A 276 -6.22 6.01 -11.96
CA LEU A 276 -6.41 6.70 -13.23
C LEU A 276 -5.32 7.76 -13.45
N SER A 277 -5.05 8.62 -12.45
CA SER A 277 -3.98 9.61 -12.53
C SER A 277 -2.61 8.96 -12.73
N SER A 278 -2.31 7.89 -11.99
CA SER A 278 -1.07 7.13 -12.14
C SER A 278 -0.96 6.49 -13.52
N ALA A 279 -2.07 5.95 -14.05
CA ALA A 279 -2.10 5.34 -15.37
C ALA A 279 -1.94 6.39 -16.49
N ILE A 280 -2.58 7.56 -16.36
CA ILE A 280 -2.41 8.69 -17.30
C ILE A 280 -0.95 9.19 -17.29
N SER A 281 -0.38 9.39 -16.10
CA SER A 281 1.04 9.82 -15.98
C SER A 281 2.00 8.83 -16.64
N LYS A 282 1.68 7.53 -16.63
CA LYS A 282 2.55 6.48 -17.15
C LYS A 282 2.36 6.17 -18.63
N TYR A 283 1.10 6.12 -19.07
CA TYR A 283 0.75 5.68 -20.43
C TYR A 283 0.36 6.84 -21.36
N GLY A 284 0.33 8.08 -20.85
CA GLY A 284 -0.11 9.27 -21.58
C GLY A 284 -1.64 9.43 -21.57
N GLU A 285 -2.10 10.59 -22.03
CA GLU A 285 -3.55 10.87 -22.14
C GLU A 285 -4.22 9.96 -23.19
N PRO A 286 -5.52 9.66 -23.02
CA PRO A 286 -6.29 8.91 -24.01
C PRO A 286 -6.38 9.73 -25.33
N ASP A 287 -6.32 9.04 -26.47
CA ASP A 287 -6.57 9.65 -27.78
C ASP A 287 -8.05 10.03 -27.87
N LEU A 288 -8.34 11.32 -27.74
CA LEU A 288 -9.69 11.87 -27.76
C LEU A 288 -10.24 12.03 -29.19
N GLU A 289 -10.44 10.91 -29.92
CA GLU A 289 -11.39 10.90 -31.03
C GLU A 289 -12.60 10.04 -30.65
N GLY A 290 -13.68 10.68 -30.18
CA GLY A 290 -14.97 10.00 -30.12
C GLY A 290 -15.86 10.15 -28.90
N ILE A 291 -15.54 10.89 -27.84
CA ILE A 291 -16.48 11.12 -26.73
C ILE A 291 -16.73 12.61 -26.54
N LYS A 292 -17.70 13.11 -27.33
CA LYS A 292 -18.47 14.29 -26.92
C LYS A 292 -19.54 13.80 -25.96
N ASN A 293 -19.37 14.06 -24.68
CA ASN A 293 -20.33 14.60 -23.74
C ASN A 293 -19.93 14.33 -22.29
N GLU A 294 -20.05 15.39 -21.59
CA GLU A 294 -20.03 15.77 -20.18
C GLU A 294 -18.65 16.18 -19.67
N THR A 295 -18.43 17.43 -19.90
CA THR A 295 -17.67 18.43 -19.14
C THR A 295 -16.89 17.96 -17.90
N VAL A 296 -15.72 17.36 -18.16
CA VAL A 296 -14.55 17.80 -17.41
C VAL A 296 -13.82 18.73 -18.40
N SER A 297 -14.06 20.01 -18.25
CA SER A 297 -13.34 21.05 -18.97
C SER A 297 -11.84 20.70 -18.92
N LYS A 298 -11.18 20.67 -20.09
CA LYS A 298 -9.73 20.81 -20.22
C LYS A 298 -9.31 22.05 -19.43
N LYS A 299 -9.09 21.92 -18.13
CA LYS A 299 -8.19 22.80 -17.42
C LYS A 299 -6.82 22.24 -17.70
N THR A 300 -6.14 22.79 -18.71
CA THR A 300 -4.69 22.86 -18.77
C THR A 300 -4.16 22.91 -17.34
N LEU A 301 -3.18 22.06 -17.01
CA LEU A 301 -2.36 22.21 -15.83
C LEU A 301 -1.97 23.69 -15.76
N ASN A 302 -2.75 24.48 -15.05
CA ASN A 302 -2.38 25.85 -14.75
C ASN A 302 -1.25 25.71 -13.76
N SER A 303 -0.01 25.79 -14.27
CA SER A 303 1.15 25.97 -13.41
C SER A 303 0.80 27.14 -12.49
N ILE A 304 0.79 26.89 -11.19
CA ILE A 304 0.57 27.94 -10.20
C ILE A 304 1.60 29.03 -10.48
N ASN A 305 1.10 30.24 -10.69
CA ASN A 305 1.97 31.35 -11.04
C ASN A 305 2.79 31.78 -9.81
N LYS A 306 4.03 31.33 -9.75
CA LYS A 306 4.98 31.59 -8.64
C LYS A 306 5.56 33.01 -8.64
N LYS A 307 5.14 33.89 -9.57
CA LYS A 307 5.67 35.27 -9.67
C LYS A 307 5.45 36.12 -8.40
N ASN A 308 4.49 35.72 -7.57
CA ASN A 308 4.14 36.47 -6.34
C ASN A 308 4.62 35.74 -5.07
N TYR A 309 5.58 34.84 -5.17
CA TYR A 309 6.24 34.24 -4.01
C TYR A 309 7.41 35.08 -3.58
N HIS A 310 7.35 35.63 -2.37
CA HIS A 310 8.24 36.66 -1.88
C HIS A 310 9.18 36.15 -0.79
N LEU A 311 10.48 36.44 -0.93
CA LEU A 311 11.45 36.22 0.12
C LEU A 311 11.52 37.48 0.99
N ILE A 312 11.16 37.38 2.25
CA ILE A 312 11.25 38.48 3.20
C ILE A 312 12.71 38.73 3.55
N LYS A 313 13.16 39.98 3.34
CA LYS A 313 14.56 40.42 3.57
C LYS A 313 14.68 41.43 4.70
N ASP A 314 13.58 42.07 5.07
CA ASP A 314 13.52 43.08 6.13
C ASP A 314 12.30 42.82 7.04
N LEU A 315 12.48 43.12 8.35
CA LEU A 315 11.41 42.99 9.35
C LEU A 315 10.19 43.88 9.07
N LYS A 316 10.36 44.98 8.35
CA LYS A 316 9.27 45.89 7.97
C LYS A 316 8.31 45.26 6.96
N GLU A 317 8.83 44.43 6.07
CA GLU A 317 8.01 43.73 5.07
C GLU A 317 7.00 42.77 5.72
N ILE A 318 7.28 42.29 6.94
CA ILE A 318 6.40 41.39 7.68
C ILE A 318 5.08 42.06 8.04
N ASP A 319 5.12 43.38 8.32
CA ASP A 319 3.94 44.13 8.72
C ASP A 319 2.86 44.15 7.61
N ASP A 320 3.26 44.19 6.34
CA ASP A 320 2.33 44.15 5.21
C ASP A 320 1.61 42.80 5.14
N TRP A 321 2.31 41.68 5.44
CA TRP A 321 1.73 40.33 5.45
C TRP A 321 0.82 40.13 6.67
N ILE A 322 1.16 40.69 7.81
CA ILE A 322 0.32 40.68 9.02
C ILE A 322 -0.97 41.46 8.76
N ASN A 323 -0.86 42.71 8.28
CA ASN A 323 -2.01 43.57 7.98
C ASN A 323 -2.96 42.88 6.95
N GLU A 324 -2.40 42.24 5.91
CA GLU A 324 -3.21 41.51 4.93
C GLU A 324 -3.95 40.32 5.56
N ALA A 325 -3.27 39.60 6.47
CA ALA A 325 -3.89 38.47 7.18
C ALA A 325 -5.02 38.94 8.12
N GLU A 326 -4.84 40.07 8.78
CA GLU A 326 -5.85 40.70 9.63
C GLU A 326 -7.05 41.18 8.82
N GLU A 327 -6.83 41.82 7.66
CA GLU A 327 -7.91 42.24 6.75
C GLU A 327 -8.72 41.04 6.23
N VAL A 328 -8.04 39.95 5.89
CA VAL A 328 -8.70 38.73 5.32
C VAL A 328 -9.36 37.89 6.41
N GLY A 329 -8.84 37.93 7.65
CA GLY A 329 -9.30 37.06 8.76
C GLY A 329 -8.88 35.59 8.67
N GLU A 330 -8.01 35.26 7.71
CA GLU A 330 -7.53 33.89 7.46
C GLU A 330 -6.11 33.93 6.91
N VAL A 331 -5.22 33.06 7.43
CA VAL A 331 -3.84 32.94 6.97
C VAL A 331 -3.38 31.48 7.00
N ALA A 332 -2.83 30.98 5.90
CA ALA A 332 -2.08 29.74 5.91
C ALA A 332 -0.70 29.97 6.51
N VAL A 333 -0.28 29.09 7.38
CA VAL A 333 1.01 29.09 8.09
C VAL A 333 1.65 27.74 7.93
N ASP A 334 2.93 27.75 7.59
CA ASP A 334 3.73 26.53 7.50
C ASP A 334 5.13 26.80 8.06
N THR A 335 5.75 25.81 8.70
CA THR A 335 7.06 25.92 9.33
C THR A 335 8.05 24.96 8.73
N GLU A 336 9.20 25.49 8.31
CA GLU A 336 10.32 24.70 7.85
C GLU A 336 11.28 24.40 9.00
N THR A 337 11.69 23.15 9.12
CA THR A 337 12.43 22.67 10.28
C THR A 337 13.62 21.78 9.92
N SER A 338 14.50 21.58 10.90
CA SER A 338 15.69 20.73 10.75
C SER A 338 15.40 19.22 10.92
N SER A 339 14.22 18.85 11.42
CA SER A 339 13.83 17.48 11.75
C SER A 339 12.33 17.26 11.60
N LEU A 340 11.92 16.01 11.33
CA LEU A 340 10.51 15.58 11.36
C LEU A 340 9.97 15.37 12.78
N ASP A 341 10.85 15.35 13.80
CA ASP A 341 10.44 15.32 15.21
C ASP A 341 10.27 16.77 15.70
N PRO A 342 9.03 17.25 15.94
CA PRO A 342 8.76 18.62 16.32
C PRO A 342 9.40 19.01 17.67
N HIS A 343 9.67 18.03 18.55
CA HIS A 343 10.28 18.28 19.86
C HIS A 343 11.78 18.59 19.74
N GLN A 344 12.47 18.02 18.76
CA GLN A 344 13.91 18.21 18.52
C GLN A 344 14.20 19.19 17.38
N ALA A 345 13.19 19.52 16.59
CA ALA A 345 13.33 20.36 15.40
C ALA A 345 13.75 21.80 15.75
N ASP A 346 14.76 22.30 15.04
CA ASP A 346 15.06 23.73 14.97
C ASP A 346 14.17 24.39 13.92
N LEU A 347 13.61 25.57 14.23
CA LEU A 347 12.86 26.37 13.29
C LEU A 347 13.82 27.05 12.30
N ILE A 348 13.70 26.71 11.01
CA ILE A 348 14.53 27.20 9.91
C ILE A 348 13.85 28.34 9.15
N GLY A 349 12.52 28.33 9.07
CA GLY A 349 11.75 29.38 8.44
C GLY A 349 10.27 29.28 8.70
N VAL A 350 9.54 30.33 8.33
CA VAL A 350 8.07 30.42 8.39
C VAL A 350 7.56 30.96 7.07
N SER A 351 6.49 30.36 6.53
CA SER A 351 5.78 30.86 5.36
C SER A 351 4.35 31.26 5.67
N LEU A 352 3.83 32.25 4.98
CA LEU A 352 2.46 32.75 5.11
C LEU A 352 1.81 32.95 3.76
N SER A 353 0.48 32.68 3.71
CA SER A 353 -0.37 32.99 2.57
C SER A 353 -1.79 33.35 3.02
N SER A 354 -2.26 34.54 2.66
CA SER A 354 -3.64 35.00 2.93
C SER A 354 -4.48 35.16 1.66
N LYS A 355 -3.84 35.04 0.48
CA LYS A 355 -4.50 35.13 -0.83
C LYS A 355 -3.94 34.10 -1.79
N ILE A 356 -4.83 33.48 -2.57
CA ILE A 356 -4.46 32.51 -3.59
C ILE A 356 -3.43 33.10 -4.56
N GLY A 357 -2.30 32.41 -4.73
CA GLY A 357 -1.21 32.79 -5.62
C GLY A 357 -0.25 33.84 -5.04
N LYS A 358 -0.38 34.16 -3.76
CA LYS A 358 0.50 35.12 -3.05
C LYS A 358 0.95 34.49 -1.73
N ALA A 359 2.26 34.32 -1.56
CA ALA A 359 2.84 33.74 -0.35
C ALA A 359 4.24 34.35 -0.08
N CYS A 360 4.68 34.28 1.16
CA CYS A 360 6.04 34.70 1.53
C CYS A 360 6.75 33.63 2.35
N TYR A 361 8.08 33.77 2.38
CA TYR A 361 8.96 32.96 3.20
C TYR A 361 9.90 33.85 4.02
N MET A 362 10.02 33.56 5.31
CA MET A 362 10.88 34.24 6.28
C MET A 362 12.01 33.29 6.69
N PRO A 363 13.25 33.45 6.19
CA PRO A 363 14.40 32.60 6.56
C PRO A 363 14.91 32.95 7.95
N LEU A 364 15.01 31.96 8.85
CA LEU A 364 15.36 32.13 10.26
C LEU A 364 16.60 31.34 10.69
N GLY A 365 16.95 30.27 9.97
CA GLY A 365 17.96 29.31 10.42
C GLY A 365 18.82 28.66 9.33
N HIS A 366 18.90 29.24 8.12
CA HIS A 366 19.78 28.73 7.05
C HIS A 366 21.26 28.98 7.36
N LYS A 367 22.13 28.01 7.04
CA LYS A 367 23.57 28.08 7.39
C LYS A 367 24.36 29.08 6.55
N SER A 368 24.07 29.16 5.26
CA SER A 368 24.96 29.84 4.28
C SER A 368 24.49 31.21 3.85
N GLN A 369 23.39 31.75 4.40
CA GLN A 369 22.77 32.98 3.91
C GLN A 369 22.25 33.86 5.03
N LYS A 370 21.93 35.14 4.69
CA LYS A 370 21.45 36.14 5.63
C LYS A 370 20.03 35.79 6.11
N ASN A 371 19.93 35.33 7.35
CA ASN A 371 18.65 35.08 8.02
C ASN A 371 18.13 36.39 8.64
N LEU A 372 16.81 36.45 8.83
CA LEU A 372 16.19 37.43 9.71
C LEU A 372 16.46 37.06 11.18
N ASN A 373 16.37 38.05 12.05
CA ASN A 373 16.47 37.78 13.49
C ASN A 373 15.22 36.99 13.96
N LYS A 374 15.41 35.74 14.32
CA LYS A 374 14.34 34.80 14.70
C LYS A 374 13.45 35.36 15.81
N GLU A 375 14.04 35.89 16.87
CA GLU A 375 13.29 36.41 18.03
C GLU A 375 12.41 37.59 17.65
N LEU A 376 12.92 38.50 16.82
CA LEU A 376 12.16 39.66 16.37
C LEU A 376 11.03 39.27 15.40
N VAL A 377 11.25 38.30 14.50
CA VAL A 377 10.22 37.78 13.61
C VAL A 377 9.11 37.10 14.42
N LEU A 378 9.47 36.21 15.33
CA LEU A 378 8.50 35.53 16.17
C LEU A 378 7.71 36.47 17.07
N LYS A 379 8.37 37.52 17.62
CA LYS A 379 7.71 38.58 18.39
C LYS A 379 6.68 39.34 17.55
N LYS A 380 6.97 39.59 16.27
CA LYS A 380 6.02 40.23 15.35
C LYS A 380 4.86 39.33 14.98
N LEU A 381 5.13 38.06 14.70
CA LEU A 381 4.11 37.10 14.30
C LEU A 381 3.19 36.64 15.47
N LYS A 382 3.69 36.72 16.70
CA LYS A 382 2.96 36.24 17.87
C LYS A 382 1.54 36.81 18.00
N PRO A 383 1.30 38.14 17.90
CA PRO A 383 -0.04 38.72 17.99
C PRO A 383 -0.99 38.10 16.93
N LEU A 384 -0.57 37.99 15.66
CA LEU A 384 -1.34 37.41 14.59
C LEU A 384 -1.67 35.94 14.88
N LEU A 385 -0.67 35.15 15.32
CA LEU A 385 -0.83 33.70 15.51
C LEU A 385 -1.69 33.38 16.75
N GLU A 386 -1.70 34.23 17.75
CA GLU A 386 -2.51 34.06 18.98
C GLU A 386 -3.89 34.69 18.90
N ASP A 387 -4.19 35.51 17.90
CA ASP A 387 -5.49 36.18 17.74
C ASP A 387 -6.57 35.13 17.39
N SER A 388 -7.58 35.02 18.25
CA SER A 388 -8.69 34.10 18.07
C SER A 388 -9.66 34.48 16.95
N SER A 389 -9.64 35.74 16.49
CA SER A 389 -10.50 36.24 15.40
C SER A 389 -9.98 35.84 14.02
N ILE A 390 -8.71 35.48 13.91
CA ILE A 390 -8.03 35.11 12.65
C ILE A 390 -7.83 33.60 12.61
N LYS A 391 -8.23 32.94 11.52
CA LYS A 391 -8.03 31.50 11.33
C LYS A 391 -6.61 31.23 10.84
N LYS A 392 -5.88 30.39 11.55
CA LYS A 392 -4.58 29.85 11.12
C LYS A 392 -4.79 28.50 10.48
N ILE A 393 -4.42 28.38 9.24
CA ILE A 393 -4.63 27.23 8.39
C ILE A 393 -3.29 26.51 8.18
N GLY A 394 -3.23 25.23 8.43
CA GLY A 394 -2.04 24.42 8.16
C GLY A 394 -2.38 23.08 7.50
N GLN A 395 -1.36 22.39 7.06
CA GLN A 395 -1.40 21.01 6.62
C GLN A 395 -0.71 20.14 7.66
N ASN A 396 -1.45 19.43 8.51
CA ASN A 396 -0.95 18.82 9.75
C ASN A 396 -0.46 19.88 10.75
N ILE A 397 -1.27 20.91 10.95
CA ILE A 397 -0.95 22.10 11.78
C ILE A 397 -0.52 21.77 13.22
N LYS A 398 -0.80 20.56 13.69
CA LYS A 398 -0.31 20.07 14.99
C LYS A 398 1.20 20.12 15.07
N PHE A 399 1.91 19.80 13.99
CA PHE A 399 3.36 19.88 13.92
C PHE A 399 3.83 21.32 14.11
N ASP A 400 3.29 22.26 13.34
CA ASP A 400 3.62 23.69 13.41
C ASP A 400 3.29 24.29 14.78
N PHE A 401 2.15 23.87 15.35
CA PHE A 401 1.78 24.27 16.70
C PHE A 401 2.84 23.86 17.72
N ILE A 402 3.32 22.62 17.72
CA ILE A 402 4.33 22.14 18.67
C ILE A 402 5.66 22.89 18.48
N VAL A 403 6.08 23.09 17.23
CA VAL A 403 7.30 23.84 16.90
C VAL A 403 7.22 25.28 17.41
N LEU A 404 6.12 25.99 17.14
CA LEU A 404 5.93 27.38 17.55
C LEU A 404 5.69 27.52 19.07
N PHE A 405 5.06 26.54 19.69
CA PHE A 405 4.84 26.49 21.14
C PHE A 405 6.19 26.48 21.91
N LYS A 406 7.19 25.78 21.41
CA LYS A 406 8.57 25.78 21.97
C LYS A 406 9.19 27.22 21.99
N HIS A 407 8.71 28.10 21.11
CA HIS A 407 9.12 29.48 21.04
C HIS A 407 8.15 30.44 21.75
N GLY A 408 7.24 29.92 22.58
CA GLY A 408 6.31 30.71 23.38
C GLY A 408 5.13 31.28 22.60
N ILE A 409 4.76 30.70 21.46
CA ILE A 409 3.59 31.06 20.64
C ILE A 409 2.52 29.98 20.75
N ASN A 410 1.36 30.33 21.30
CA ASN A 410 0.22 29.45 21.44
C ASN A 410 -0.82 29.75 20.34
N ILE A 411 -0.71 29.08 19.20
CA ILE A 411 -1.60 29.32 18.06
C ILE A 411 -3.08 29.14 18.46
N SER A 412 -3.91 30.11 18.09
CA SER A 412 -5.35 30.10 18.32
C SER A 412 -6.12 29.91 17.01
N THR A 413 -7.34 29.35 17.08
CA THR A 413 -8.26 29.17 15.93
C THR A 413 -7.60 28.48 14.72
N MET A 414 -7.17 27.23 14.96
CA MET A 414 -6.51 26.40 13.94
C MET A 414 -7.51 25.70 13.02
N GLU A 415 -7.13 25.60 11.74
CA GLU A 415 -7.78 24.80 10.70
C GLU A 415 -6.75 23.86 10.08
N ASP A 416 -7.11 22.60 9.81
CA ASP A 416 -6.20 21.60 9.29
C ASP A 416 -6.72 20.97 8.00
N THR A 417 -6.02 21.20 6.90
CA THR A 417 -6.42 20.67 5.57
C THR A 417 -6.26 19.16 5.46
N MET A 418 -5.33 18.56 6.21
CA MET A 418 -5.17 17.11 6.27
C MET A 418 -6.39 16.47 6.95
N LEU A 419 -6.84 17.00 8.09
CA LEU A 419 -8.02 16.49 8.79
C LEU A 419 -9.32 16.77 8.04
N MET A 420 -9.46 17.94 7.38
CA MET A 420 -10.60 18.20 6.49
C MET A 420 -10.69 17.16 5.38
N SER A 421 -9.56 16.85 4.74
CA SER A 421 -9.48 15.82 3.71
C SER A 421 -9.79 14.43 4.29
N TYR A 422 -9.34 14.13 5.50
CA TYR A 422 -9.64 12.87 6.18
C TYR A 422 -11.14 12.70 6.43
N VAL A 423 -11.82 13.73 6.91
CA VAL A 423 -13.28 13.71 7.12
C VAL A 423 -14.04 13.51 5.80
N LEU A 424 -13.60 14.14 4.71
CA LEU A 424 -14.25 14.05 3.40
C LEU A 424 -14.01 12.73 2.68
N ASP A 425 -12.80 12.18 2.79
CA ASP A 425 -12.34 11.09 1.93
C ASP A 425 -11.51 10.03 2.69
N ALA A 426 -11.87 9.74 3.95
CA ALA A 426 -11.19 8.73 4.77
C ALA A 426 -10.97 7.41 4.00
N GLY A 427 -9.73 6.94 3.98
CA GLY A 427 -9.35 5.68 3.34
C GLY A 427 -9.27 5.68 1.80
N LYS A 428 -9.68 6.75 1.12
CA LYS A 428 -9.63 6.82 -0.35
C LYS A 428 -8.27 7.27 -0.89
N ASN A 429 -7.59 8.17 -0.16
CA ASN A 429 -6.34 8.78 -0.58
C ASN A 429 -5.36 8.92 0.59
N ARG A 430 -4.09 9.14 0.29
CA ARG A 430 -3.17 9.72 1.28
C ARG A 430 -3.55 11.19 1.46
N HIS A 431 -3.50 11.64 2.73
CA HIS A 431 -3.87 13.01 3.08
C HIS A 431 -2.66 13.96 3.16
N ASN A 432 -1.53 13.58 2.53
CA ASN A 432 -0.36 14.45 2.41
C ASN A 432 -0.56 15.50 1.30
N MET A 433 0.09 16.65 1.43
CA MET A 433 -0.09 17.81 0.57
C MET A 433 0.09 17.51 -0.91
N ASP A 434 1.16 16.78 -1.30
CA ASP A 434 1.43 16.41 -2.69
C ASP A 434 0.24 15.69 -3.35
N THR A 435 -0.28 14.67 -2.65
CA THR A 435 -1.43 13.90 -3.15
C THR A 435 -2.69 14.76 -3.23
N LEU A 436 -2.94 15.59 -2.21
CA LEU A 436 -4.11 16.46 -2.18
C LEU A 436 -4.04 17.55 -3.25
N SER A 437 -2.87 18.12 -3.50
CA SER A 437 -2.64 19.10 -4.56
C SER A 437 -2.86 18.48 -5.95
N GLU A 438 -2.32 17.29 -6.21
CA GLU A 438 -2.53 16.59 -7.49
C GLU A 438 -4.01 16.28 -7.73
N ILE A 439 -4.72 15.75 -6.72
CA ILE A 439 -6.12 15.33 -6.86
C ILE A 439 -7.07 16.53 -6.95
N HIS A 440 -6.89 17.50 -6.06
CA HIS A 440 -7.88 18.55 -5.87
C HIS A 440 -7.58 19.85 -6.60
N LEU A 441 -6.30 20.13 -6.89
CA LEU A 441 -5.86 21.35 -7.57
C LEU A 441 -5.28 21.08 -8.96
N ASN A 442 -5.10 19.79 -9.33
CA ASN A 442 -4.42 19.38 -10.56
C ASN A 442 -3.02 20.02 -10.68
N HIS A 443 -2.30 20.11 -9.57
CA HIS A 443 -1.00 20.73 -9.47
C HIS A 443 0.00 19.79 -8.79
N LYS A 444 1.17 19.64 -9.40
CA LYS A 444 2.28 18.88 -8.83
C LYS A 444 3.19 19.84 -8.06
N THR A 445 3.29 19.65 -6.77
CA THR A 445 4.15 20.42 -5.87
C THR A 445 5.64 20.17 -6.11
N ILE A 446 6.49 21.03 -5.61
CA ILE A 446 7.93 20.77 -5.52
C ILE A 446 8.13 19.67 -4.48
N ALA A 447 8.70 18.54 -4.88
CA ALA A 447 8.90 17.45 -3.92
C ALA A 447 10.07 17.74 -2.99
N PHE A 448 9.91 17.54 -1.68
CA PHE A 448 10.94 17.74 -0.67
C PHE A 448 12.28 17.07 -1.02
N LYS A 449 12.23 15.83 -1.53
CA LYS A 449 13.41 15.08 -1.99
C LYS A 449 14.19 15.75 -3.13
N ASP A 450 13.54 16.61 -3.91
CA ASP A 450 14.19 17.34 -5.02
C ASP A 450 15.01 18.53 -4.49
N LEU A 451 14.69 19.01 -3.25
CA LEU A 451 15.47 20.03 -2.55
C LEU A 451 16.64 19.43 -1.77
N VAL A 452 16.35 18.42 -0.95
CA VAL A 452 17.32 17.88 0.02
C VAL A 452 18.10 16.67 -0.53
N GLY A 453 17.67 16.08 -1.64
CA GLY A 453 18.26 14.84 -2.17
C GLY A 453 17.75 13.59 -1.48
N THR A 454 18.42 12.46 -1.68
CA THR A 454 18.04 11.16 -1.11
C THR A 454 19.26 10.34 -0.70
N GLY A 455 19.14 9.54 0.36
CA GLY A 455 20.17 8.60 0.81
C GLY A 455 21.46 9.28 1.28
N LYS A 456 22.63 8.79 0.88
CA LYS A 456 23.92 9.31 1.36
C LYS A 456 24.23 10.76 0.94
N LYS A 457 23.47 11.33 0.00
CA LYS A 457 23.63 12.72 -0.49
C LYS A 457 22.54 13.64 0.05
N GLU A 458 21.71 13.15 0.95
CA GLU A 458 20.66 13.94 1.58
C GLU A 458 21.29 15.02 2.49
N ILE A 459 20.84 16.27 2.30
CA ILE A 459 21.26 17.41 3.11
C ILE A 459 20.12 17.83 4.04
N ASN A 460 20.45 18.52 5.12
CA ASN A 460 19.43 19.09 6.00
C ASN A 460 18.80 20.33 5.34
N PHE A 461 17.52 20.64 5.63
CA PHE A 461 16.83 21.79 5.06
C PHE A 461 17.56 23.12 5.34
N LYS A 462 18.25 23.23 6.48
CA LYS A 462 19.10 24.41 6.81
C LYS A 462 20.27 24.64 5.85
N ASP A 463 20.64 23.60 5.08
CA ASP A 463 21.73 23.66 4.09
C ASP A 463 21.19 23.94 2.67
N VAL A 464 19.87 24.01 2.47
CA VAL A 464 19.21 24.33 1.20
C VAL A 464 19.39 25.82 0.89
N ASP A 465 19.60 26.13 -0.39
CA ASP A 465 19.63 27.50 -0.89
C ASP A 465 18.31 28.23 -0.60
N VAL A 466 18.39 29.47 -0.06
CA VAL A 466 17.20 30.20 0.43
C VAL A 466 16.21 30.56 -0.68
N GLU A 467 16.65 30.79 -1.92
CA GLU A 467 15.72 31.06 -3.02
C GLU A 467 14.94 29.78 -3.39
N LYS A 468 15.57 28.60 -3.34
CA LYS A 468 14.90 27.32 -3.52
C LYS A 468 13.98 26.98 -2.34
N ALA A 469 14.44 27.24 -1.13
CA ALA A 469 13.64 27.08 0.09
C ALA A 469 12.40 27.97 0.05
N LYS A 470 12.53 29.23 -0.40
CA LYS A 470 11.42 30.17 -0.61
C LYS A 470 10.40 29.62 -1.60
N ASP A 471 10.85 29.11 -2.76
CA ASP A 471 9.93 28.58 -3.77
C ASP A 471 9.13 27.38 -3.25
N TYR A 472 9.75 26.53 -2.46
CA TYR A 472 9.13 25.38 -1.81
C TYR A 472 8.15 25.82 -0.70
N ALA A 473 8.64 26.51 0.32
CA ALA A 473 7.86 26.88 1.50
C ALA A 473 6.69 27.83 1.19
N ALA A 474 6.89 28.79 0.25
CA ALA A 474 5.80 29.64 -0.20
C ALA A 474 4.77 28.89 -1.04
N GLU A 475 5.19 27.87 -1.82
CA GLU A 475 4.26 26.98 -2.51
C GLU A 475 3.40 26.21 -1.50
N ASP A 476 4.01 25.65 -0.44
CA ASP A 476 3.30 24.87 0.58
C ASP A 476 2.24 25.72 1.29
N ALA A 477 2.55 26.97 1.64
CA ALA A 477 1.56 27.89 2.22
C ALA A 477 0.42 28.25 1.24
N ASP A 478 0.71 28.55 -0.04
CA ASP A 478 -0.31 28.84 -1.05
C ASP A 478 -1.21 27.63 -1.35
N ILE A 479 -0.61 26.43 -1.48
CA ILE A 479 -1.35 25.17 -1.69
C ILE A 479 -2.25 24.88 -0.50
N THR A 480 -1.74 25.01 0.72
CA THR A 480 -2.52 24.84 1.95
C THR A 480 -3.73 25.77 1.99
N PHE A 481 -3.55 27.05 1.64
CA PHE A 481 -4.64 28.01 1.58
C PHE A 481 -5.69 27.64 0.50
N ARG A 482 -5.26 27.18 -0.68
CA ARG A 482 -6.16 26.72 -1.77
C ARG A 482 -6.95 25.49 -1.37
N LEU A 483 -6.28 24.50 -0.75
CA LEU A 483 -6.92 23.28 -0.26
C LEU A 483 -7.96 23.59 0.80
N TYR A 484 -7.64 24.49 1.75
CA TYR A 484 -8.59 24.94 2.75
C TYR A 484 -9.86 25.53 2.11
N LYS A 485 -9.73 26.49 1.19
CA LYS A 485 -10.89 27.09 0.51
C LYS A 485 -11.77 26.05 -0.16
N LYS A 486 -11.16 25.03 -0.74
CA LYS A 486 -11.89 23.93 -1.40
C LYS A 486 -12.55 23.00 -0.39
N PHE A 487 -11.79 22.52 0.61
CA PHE A 487 -12.30 21.54 1.57
C PHE A 487 -13.33 22.13 2.52
N HIS A 488 -13.17 23.37 2.96
CA HIS A 488 -14.16 24.07 3.77
C HIS A 488 -15.51 24.20 3.06
N LYS A 489 -15.50 24.43 1.73
CA LYS A 489 -16.72 24.37 0.91
C LYS A 489 -17.28 22.95 0.84
N SER A 490 -16.43 21.96 0.55
CA SER A 490 -16.86 20.56 0.44
C SER A 490 -17.45 20.01 1.73
N LEU A 491 -16.89 20.37 2.91
CA LEU A 491 -17.46 19.98 4.21
C LEU A 491 -18.89 20.47 4.40
N LYS A 492 -19.21 21.67 3.91
CA LYS A 492 -20.58 22.22 3.94
C LYS A 492 -21.49 21.49 2.96
N ASP A 493 -21.03 21.30 1.72
CA ASP A 493 -21.78 20.66 0.66
C ASP A 493 -22.12 19.20 1.00
N GLU A 494 -21.17 18.46 1.63
CA GLU A 494 -21.33 17.08 2.04
C GLU A 494 -21.88 16.92 3.48
N LYS A 495 -22.22 18.02 4.18
CA LYS A 495 -22.79 18.05 5.54
C LYS A 495 -21.88 17.42 6.61
N MET A 496 -20.57 17.48 6.40
CA MET A 496 -19.55 16.89 7.28
C MET A 496 -18.95 17.90 8.29
N VAL A 497 -19.45 19.15 8.31
CA VAL A 497 -18.94 20.22 9.19
C VAL A 497 -18.92 19.80 10.66
N ASN A 498 -19.99 19.17 11.16
CA ASN A 498 -20.07 18.78 12.57
C ASN A 498 -19.02 17.73 12.94
N ILE A 499 -18.69 16.80 12.05
CA ILE A 499 -17.66 15.80 12.31
C ILE A 499 -16.30 16.50 12.43
N TYR A 500 -15.99 17.40 11.51
CA TYR A 500 -14.75 18.16 11.55
C TYR A 500 -14.65 19.06 12.79
N GLU A 501 -15.67 19.90 13.06
CA GLU A 501 -15.63 20.91 14.12
C GLU A 501 -15.70 20.32 15.54
N LEU A 502 -16.46 19.23 15.74
CA LEU A 502 -16.73 18.67 17.06
C LEU A 502 -15.78 17.52 17.46
N PHE A 503 -15.22 16.79 16.48
CA PHE A 503 -14.38 15.63 16.76
C PHE A 503 -12.95 15.83 16.32
N GLU A 504 -12.68 16.13 15.05
CA GLU A 504 -11.32 16.13 14.52
C GLU A 504 -10.53 17.40 14.93
N LYS A 505 -11.12 18.56 14.75
CA LYS A 505 -10.46 19.84 15.02
C LYS A 505 -10.04 20.03 16.48
N PRO A 506 -10.86 19.70 17.50
CA PRO A 506 -10.44 19.79 18.91
C PRO A 506 -9.26 18.89 19.25
N MET A 507 -9.13 17.75 18.57
CA MET A 507 -8.05 16.78 18.80
C MET A 507 -6.67 17.36 18.46
N ILE A 508 -6.57 18.36 17.58
CA ILE A 508 -5.29 19.02 17.24
C ILE A 508 -4.58 19.49 18.52
N LYS A 509 -5.24 20.31 19.34
CA LYS A 509 -4.66 20.82 20.59
C LYS A 509 -4.49 19.75 21.66
N ILE A 510 -5.49 18.87 21.80
CA ILE A 510 -5.43 17.80 22.81
C ILE A 510 -4.21 16.92 22.57
N LEU A 511 -4.04 16.41 21.34
CA LEU A 511 -2.90 15.57 20.99
C LEU A 511 -1.57 16.33 21.06
N ALA A 512 -1.53 17.60 20.63
CA ALA A 512 -0.33 18.41 20.74
C ALA A 512 0.12 18.59 22.20
N TYR A 513 -0.79 18.90 23.11
CA TYR A 513 -0.45 19.03 24.53
C TYR A 513 -0.06 17.68 25.16
N MET A 514 -0.72 16.57 24.77
CA MET A 514 -0.31 15.24 25.24
C MET A 514 1.12 14.90 24.79
N GLU A 515 1.49 15.25 23.57
CA GLU A 515 2.84 15.04 23.01
C GLU A 515 3.87 15.96 23.69
N ILE A 516 3.53 17.22 23.98
CA ILE A 516 4.39 18.17 24.68
C ILE A 516 4.65 17.74 26.11
N GLU A 517 3.62 17.31 26.83
CA GLU A 517 3.73 16.83 28.21
C GLU A 517 4.47 15.50 28.28
N GLY A 518 4.23 14.62 27.31
CA GLY A 518 4.82 13.29 27.25
C GLY A 518 4.30 12.33 28.30
N VAL A 519 4.91 11.16 28.41
CA VAL A 519 4.60 10.13 29.39
C VAL A 519 5.87 9.77 30.15
N LYS A 520 5.77 9.82 31.49
CA LYS A 520 6.86 9.33 32.33
C LYS A 520 6.95 7.81 32.25
N ILE A 521 8.10 7.30 31.82
CA ILE A 521 8.39 5.88 31.75
C ILE A 521 9.38 5.47 32.83
N ASP A 522 9.24 4.26 33.35
CA ASP A 522 10.21 3.64 34.25
C ASP A 522 11.27 2.90 33.40
N ASN A 523 12.40 3.54 33.24
CA ASN A 523 13.49 3.00 32.42
C ASN A 523 14.08 1.72 33.02
N GLU A 524 14.11 1.59 34.37
CA GLU A 524 14.65 0.39 35.02
C GLU A 524 13.73 -0.80 34.80
N PHE A 525 12.42 -0.60 34.92
CA PHE A 525 11.42 -1.63 34.64
C PHE A 525 11.46 -2.08 33.18
N LEU A 526 11.52 -1.14 32.23
CA LEU A 526 11.58 -1.47 30.80
C LEU A 526 12.87 -2.18 30.41
N LEU A 527 14.02 -1.78 30.96
CA LEU A 527 15.28 -2.46 30.73
C LEU A 527 15.27 -3.87 31.31
N HIS A 528 14.69 -4.06 32.50
CA HIS A 528 14.54 -5.38 33.11
C HIS A 528 13.66 -6.30 32.25
N ASP A 529 12.52 -5.79 31.78
CA ASP A 529 11.59 -6.55 30.94
C ASP A 529 12.19 -6.90 29.56
N LEU A 530 12.98 -6.00 28.95
CA LEU A 530 13.76 -6.25 27.76
C LEU A 530 14.84 -7.33 27.97
N TYR A 531 15.55 -7.30 29.11
CA TYR A 531 16.56 -8.32 29.44
C TYR A 531 15.93 -9.70 29.68
N VAL A 532 14.75 -9.75 30.33
CA VAL A 532 14.07 -11.02 30.66
C VAL A 532 13.37 -11.64 29.43
N ASN A 533 12.81 -10.80 28.52
CA ASN A 533 11.97 -11.30 27.42
C ASN A 533 12.65 -11.32 26.04
N VAL A 534 13.82 -10.68 25.86
CA VAL A 534 14.48 -10.55 24.55
C VAL A 534 15.84 -11.24 24.49
N MET A 535 16.49 -11.51 25.63
CA MET A 535 17.72 -12.32 25.61
C MET A 535 17.35 -13.80 25.51
N PRO A 536 17.87 -14.54 24.51
CA PRO A 536 17.76 -15.99 24.52
C PRO A 536 18.46 -16.53 25.79
N LEU A 537 17.76 -17.42 26.48
CA LEU A 537 18.40 -18.27 27.50
C LEU A 537 19.40 -19.19 26.80
N ASP A 538 20.58 -18.66 26.52
CA ASP A 538 21.76 -19.49 26.24
C ASP A 538 22.39 -19.85 27.58
N CYS A 539 22.00 -21.01 28.08
CA CYS A 539 22.78 -21.85 28.97
C CYS A 539 22.56 -23.32 28.63
#